data_89413bda92f3005f0ff217d47bd8dfa0
#
_entry.id   89413bda92f3005f0ff217d47bd8dfa0
#
_cell.length_a   1.000
_cell.length_b   1.000
_cell.length_c   1.000
_cell.angle_alpha   90.00
_cell.angle_beta   90.00
_cell.angle_gamma   90.00
#
_symmetry.space_group_name_H-M   'P 1'
#
loop_
_entity.id
_entity.type
_entity.pdbx_description
1 polymer ?
#
loop_
_entity_poly.entity_id
_entity_poly.type
_entity_poly.pdbx_seq_one_letter_code
_entity_poly.pdbx_strand_id
1 'polypeptide(L)'
;SRDTRPTGEALSQEVLAGAQSLAGAVVEDLGVLTTPQLHWAVMRRNQGRSFAEGDYFSELAAATRALAPRTASDDGDAPRGALVVDCANGVGALKARAALEAGLAGMGVRLELLNAETSEVALLNAGCGADFVQKERRIPRGLCADSREGGRAEEGKGTRYVSLDGDADRLVYFRPAAGDAAPGLVDLLDGDRIAILLAVWLSRLVGGLRPELAPEALGRAPRLGVVQTAYANGASTAYMTEVLGLPVATARTGVKHLHAAAEQFDLGVYFEANGHGTALFGEAFSGALSTAGAGGDTAAEALLQARTVLSQAVGDGLGGILAVECALAHLGWGADEWLALYADLPS
;
A
#
# COMPACT_ATOMS: atom_id res chain seq x y z
N SER A 1 -1.91 9.98 -19.84
CA SER A 1 -0.78 9.15 -19.35
C SER A 1 -0.94 7.71 -19.79
N ARG A 2 0.12 6.93 -19.69
CA ARG A 2 0.16 5.52 -20.03
C ARG A 2 1.12 4.76 -19.09
N ASP A 3 0.97 3.45 -19.05
CA ASP A 3 1.92 2.53 -18.42
C ASP A 3 2.88 1.91 -19.46
N THR A 4 3.59 0.83 -19.09
CA THR A 4 4.57 0.15 -19.93
C THR A 4 3.96 -0.96 -20.82
N ARG A 5 2.64 -1.09 -20.93
CA ARG A 5 1.98 -2.07 -21.80
C ARG A 5 2.27 -1.78 -23.28
N PRO A 6 2.41 -2.82 -24.13
CA PRO A 6 2.81 -2.64 -25.53
C PRO A 6 1.87 -1.75 -26.34
N THR A 7 0.57 -1.77 -26.02
CA THR A 7 -0.44 -0.95 -26.67
C THR A 7 -0.55 0.47 -26.10
N GLY A 8 0.14 0.78 -24.99
CA GLY A 8 -0.03 2.02 -24.25
C GLY A 8 0.27 3.25 -25.07
N GLU A 9 1.36 3.25 -25.87
CA GLU A 9 1.74 4.38 -26.72
C GLU A 9 0.68 4.67 -27.79
N ALA A 10 0.29 3.64 -28.56
CA ALA A 10 -0.68 3.80 -29.64
C ALA A 10 -2.05 4.25 -29.09
N LEU A 11 -2.55 3.61 -28.04
CA LEU A 11 -3.81 3.99 -27.40
C LEU A 11 -3.77 5.41 -26.83
N SER A 12 -2.62 5.83 -26.24
CA SER A 12 -2.47 7.20 -25.73
C SER A 12 -2.57 8.22 -26.85
N GLN A 13 -1.93 7.97 -28.00
CA GLN A 13 -1.98 8.87 -29.16
C GLN A 13 -3.40 8.99 -29.72
N GLU A 14 -4.13 7.89 -29.86
CA GLU A 14 -5.53 7.89 -30.32
C GLU A 14 -6.44 8.67 -29.35
N VAL A 15 -6.28 8.47 -28.05
CA VAL A 15 -7.03 9.21 -27.03
C VAL A 15 -6.70 10.70 -27.06
N LEU A 16 -5.42 11.07 -27.20
CA LEU A 16 -5.00 12.46 -27.31
C LEU A 16 -5.60 13.12 -28.55
N ALA A 17 -5.51 12.46 -29.73
CA ALA A 17 -6.07 12.97 -30.96
C ALA A 17 -7.60 13.14 -30.88
N GLY A 18 -8.29 12.15 -30.33
CA GLY A 18 -9.74 12.23 -30.08
C GLY A 18 -10.14 13.37 -29.15
N ALA A 19 -9.44 13.52 -28.04
CA ALA A 19 -9.69 14.59 -27.07
C ALA A 19 -9.41 15.99 -27.66
N GLN A 20 -8.33 16.15 -28.42
CA GLN A 20 -7.96 17.41 -29.08
C GLN A 20 -8.96 17.83 -30.17
N SER A 21 -9.73 16.88 -30.74
CA SER A 21 -10.77 17.19 -31.70
C SER A 21 -12.01 17.88 -31.10
N LEU A 22 -12.16 17.83 -29.77
CA LEU A 22 -13.27 18.46 -29.06
C LEU A 22 -13.01 19.97 -28.85
N ALA A 23 -13.95 20.80 -29.31
CA ALA A 23 -13.83 22.25 -29.15
C ALA A 23 -13.74 22.66 -27.66
N GLY A 24 -12.72 23.42 -27.31
CA GLY A 24 -12.50 23.91 -25.96
C GLY A 24 -11.89 22.88 -24.98
N ALA A 25 -11.56 21.66 -25.44
CA ALA A 25 -10.86 20.70 -24.62
C ALA A 25 -9.41 21.14 -24.38
N VAL A 26 -8.99 21.14 -23.10
CA VAL A 26 -7.57 21.29 -22.71
C VAL A 26 -7.03 19.90 -22.43
N VAL A 27 -6.04 19.48 -23.22
CA VAL A 27 -5.47 18.14 -23.15
C VAL A 27 -4.01 18.24 -22.66
N GLU A 28 -3.70 17.52 -21.60
CA GLU A 28 -2.38 17.45 -21.02
C GLU A 28 -1.91 15.98 -21.00
N ASP A 29 -0.82 15.68 -21.67
CA ASP A 29 -0.18 14.36 -21.57
C ASP A 29 0.84 14.37 -20.45
N LEU A 30 0.59 13.57 -19.41
CA LEU A 30 1.48 13.42 -18.25
C LEU A 30 2.55 12.33 -18.46
N GLY A 31 2.62 11.74 -19.65
CA GLY A 31 3.62 10.72 -20.00
C GLY A 31 3.38 9.38 -19.31
N VAL A 32 4.48 8.73 -18.91
CA VAL A 32 4.46 7.40 -18.28
C VAL A 32 4.32 7.52 -16.77
N LEU A 33 3.15 7.13 -16.26
CA LEU A 33 2.78 7.15 -14.84
C LEU A 33 2.20 5.81 -14.41
N THR A 34 2.27 5.52 -13.11
CA THR A 34 1.44 4.48 -12.51
C THR A 34 -0.03 4.90 -12.52
N THR A 35 -0.95 3.93 -12.47
CA THR A 35 -2.39 4.23 -12.32
C THR A 35 -2.66 5.11 -11.09
N PRO A 36 -2.11 4.85 -9.90
CA PRO A 36 -2.28 5.73 -8.75
C PRO A 36 -1.76 7.15 -8.94
N GLN A 37 -0.61 7.33 -9.59
CA GLN A 37 -0.07 8.67 -9.86
C GLN A 37 -1.00 9.49 -10.75
N LEU A 38 -1.63 8.87 -11.76
CA LEU A 38 -2.63 9.55 -12.59
C LEU A 38 -3.84 9.98 -11.75
N HIS A 39 -4.37 9.10 -10.91
CA HIS A 39 -5.49 9.44 -10.02
C HIS A 39 -5.13 10.55 -9.04
N TRP A 40 -3.92 10.52 -8.48
CA TRP A 40 -3.41 11.58 -7.62
C TRP A 40 -3.29 12.91 -8.37
N ALA A 41 -2.81 12.90 -9.62
CA ALA A 41 -2.73 14.11 -10.46
C ALA A 41 -4.12 14.71 -10.71
N VAL A 42 -5.12 13.87 -11.03
CA VAL A 42 -6.51 14.30 -11.22
C VAL A 42 -7.08 14.88 -9.94
N MET A 43 -6.87 14.23 -8.80
CA MET A 43 -7.30 14.73 -7.49
C MET A 43 -6.70 16.11 -7.19
N ARG A 44 -5.39 16.29 -7.39
CA ARG A 44 -4.71 17.58 -7.23
C ARG A 44 -5.32 18.66 -8.12
N ARG A 45 -5.56 18.34 -9.37
CA ARG A 45 -6.17 19.25 -10.35
C ARG A 45 -7.58 19.69 -9.90
N ASN A 46 -8.40 18.77 -9.42
CA ASN A 46 -9.72 19.07 -8.89
C ASN A 46 -9.68 19.96 -7.64
N GLN A 47 -8.58 19.96 -6.90
CA GLN A 47 -8.31 20.85 -5.78
C GLN A 47 -7.69 22.21 -6.19
N GLY A 48 -7.57 22.48 -7.50
CA GLY A 48 -6.94 23.69 -8.02
C GLY A 48 -5.41 23.73 -7.87
N ARG A 49 -4.76 22.58 -7.65
CA ARG A 49 -3.32 22.43 -7.49
C ARG A 49 -2.68 21.89 -8.79
N SER A 50 -1.45 22.29 -9.07
CA SER A 50 -0.68 21.74 -10.17
C SER A 50 -0.22 20.32 -9.87
N PHE A 51 0.08 19.56 -10.92
CA PHE A 51 0.76 18.27 -10.84
C PHE A 51 2.24 18.45 -11.16
N ALA A 52 3.08 17.93 -10.27
CA ALA A 52 4.48 17.61 -10.57
C ALA A 52 4.77 16.23 -9.96
N GLU A 53 5.34 15.32 -10.73
CA GLU A 53 5.62 13.95 -10.25
C GLU A 53 6.53 13.96 -9.02
N GLY A 54 7.49 14.91 -8.96
CA GLY A 54 8.37 15.08 -7.80
C GLY A 54 7.64 15.42 -6.50
N ASP A 55 6.48 16.10 -6.58
CA ASP A 55 5.66 16.40 -5.40
C ASP A 55 5.08 15.11 -4.80
N TYR A 56 4.61 14.18 -5.65
CA TYR A 56 4.11 12.88 -5.18
C TYR A 56 5.17 12.12 -4.39
N PHE A 57 6.39 12.01 -4.91
CA PHE A 57 7.48 11.34 -4.19
C PHE A 57 7.88 12.06 -2.91
N SER A 58 7.91 13.38 -2.95
CA SER A 58 8.27 14.21 -1.80
C SER A 58 7.23 14.14 -0.69
N GLU A 59 5.94 14.13 -1.03
CA GLU A 59 4.85 13.98 -0.07
C GLU A 59 4.90 12.61 0.62
N LEU A 60 5.07 11.52 -0.16
CA LEU A 60 5.23 10.17 0.40
C LEU A 60 6.44 10.07 1.33
N ALA A 61 7.60 10.56 0.90
CA ALA A 61 8.83 10.51 1.69
C ALA A 61 8.73 11.33 2.97
N ALA A 62 8.13 12.53 2.92
CA ALA A 62 7.95 13.38 4.09
C ALA A 62 6.99 12.74 5.11
N ALA A 63 5.84 12.23 4.64
CA ALA A 63 4.86 11.58 5.50
C ALA A 63 5.42 10.31 6.14
N THR A 64 6.13 9.48 5.37
CA THR A 64 6.76 8.26 5.89
C THR A 64 7.81 8.56 6.94
N ARG A 65 8.67 9.57 6.72
CA ARG A 65 9.66 9.98 7.74
C ARG A 65 9.02 10.52 9.01
N ALA A 66 7.91 11.23 8.90
CA ALA A 66 7.16 11.73 10.05
C ALA A 66 6.50 10.58 10.84
N LEU A 67 6.09 9.51 10.15
CA LEU A 67 5.55 8.30 10.74
C LEU A 67 6.62 7.37 11.31
N ALA A 68 7.86 7.43 10.83
CA ALA A 68 8.91 6.53 11.30
C ALA A 68 9.04 6.60 12.83
N PRO A 69 8.96 5.47 13.55
CA PRO A 69 9.15 5.48 14.99
C PRO A 69 10.52 6.08 15.30
N ARG A 70 10.57 7.06 16.20
CA ARG A 70 11.85 7.55 16.71
C ARG A 70 12.57 6.41 17.40
N THR A 71 13.61 5.88 16.79
CA THR A 71 14.47 4.92 17.45
C THR A 71 15.26 5.69 18.52
N ALA A 72 15.31 5.14 19.73
CA ALA A 72 16.07 5.71 20.83
C ALA A 72 17.60 5.62 20.61
N SER A 73 18.05 5.17 19.46
CA SER A 73 19.45 5.02 19.08
C SER A 73 19.77 5.81 17.82
N ASP A 74 20.23 7.04 17.99
CA ASP A 74 21.17 7.70 17.07
C ASP A 74 22.53 6.95 17.05
N ASP A 75 22.63 5.87 17.77
CA ASP A 75 23.81 5.02 17.89
C ASP A 75 23.74 3.84 16.93
N GLY A 76 24.01 4.11 15.63
CA GLY A 76 24.54 3.13 14.68
C GLY A 76 23.94 1.71 14.63
N ASP A 77 22.65 1.54 14.92
CA ASP A 77 22.01 0.22 14.99
C ASP A 77 21.91 -0.43 13.60
N ALA A 78 22.11 -1.74 13.57
CA ALA A 78 22.07 -2.55 12.35
C ALA A 78 20.76 -2.32 11.56
N PRO A 79 20.81 -2.37 10.20
CA PRO A 79 19.64 -2.20 9.37
C PRO A 79 18.49 -3.11 9.82
N ARG A 80 17.26 -2.58 9.87
CA ARG A 80 16.04 -3.37 10.20
C ARG A 80 15.68 -4.41 9.15
N GLY A 81 16.64 -4.79 8.31
CA GLY A 81 16.51 -5.75 7.23
C GLY A 81 16.37 -5.10 5.86
N ALA A 82 15.93 -5.89 4.89
CA ALA A 82 15.73 -5.47 3.51
C ALA A 82 14.26 -5.65 3.11
N LEU A 83 13.80 -4.80 2.22
CA LEU A 83 12.57 -4.96 1.47
C LEU A 83 12.91 -5.25 0.01
N VAL A 84 12.59 -6.44 -0.45
CA VAL A 84 12.71 -6.84 -1.85
C VAL A 84 11.37 -6.61 -2.54
N VAL A 85 11.36 -5.70 -3.52
CA VAL A 85 10.16 -5.33 -4.28
C VAL A 85 10.23 -5.94 -5.67
N ASP A 86 9.38 -6.92 -5.93
CA ASP A 86 9.13 -7.45 -7.28
C ASP A 86 8.24 -6.47 -8.04
N CYS A 87 8.80 -5.81 -9.03
CA CYS A 87 8.16 -4.75 -9.81
C CYS A 87 7.38 -5.29 -11.03
N ALA A 88 7.20 -6.60 -11.17
CA ALA A 88 6.48 -7.23 -12.27
C ALA A 88 6.97 -6.85 -13.69
N ASN A 89 8.15 -6.26 -13.84
CA ASN A 89 8.64 -5.59 -15.04
C ASN A 89 7.66 -4.53 -15.58
N GLY A 90 6.86 -3.95 -14.69
CA GLY A 90 5.83 -2.95 -14.98
C GLY A 90 6.29 -1.52 -14.74
N VAL A 91 5.36 -0.55 -14.88
CA VAL A 91 5.66 0.88 -14.69
C VAL A 91 6.12 1.19 -13.27
N GLY A 92 5.72 0.39 -12.29
CA GLY A 92 6.20 0.49 -10.89
C GLY A 92 7.72 0.47 -10.79
N ALA A 93 8.42 -0.31 -11.64
CA ALA A 93 9.88 -0.38 -11.67
C ALA A 93 10.55 0.98 -11.91
N LEU A 94 9.94 1.81 -12.75
CA LEU A 94 10.46 3.16 -13.07
C LEU A 94 10.28 4.15 -11.91
N LYS A 95 9.34 3.89 -11.01
CA LYS A 95 8.90 4.81 -9.95
C LYS A 95 9.31 4.37 -8.55
N ALA A 96 9.49 3.07 -8.34
CA ALA A 96 9.67 2.47 -7.00
C ALA A 96 10.85 3.08 -6.24
N ARG A 97 12.01 3.27 -6.87
CA ARG A 97 13.17 3.84 -6.19
C ARG A 97 12.89 5.26 -5.68
N ALA A 98 12.33 6.12 -6.53
CA ALA A 98 12.03 7.51 -6.17
C ALA A 98 10.95 7.60 -5.08
N ALA A 99 9.96 6.69 -5.12
CA ALA A 99 8.86 6.67 -4.15
C ALA A 99 9.26 6.09 -2.79
N LEU A 100 10.09 5.04 -2.78
CA LEU A 100 10.28 4.20 -1.59
C LEU A 100 11.58 4.48 -0.83
N GLU A 101 12.70 4.76 -1.55
CA GLU A 101 14.04 4.75 -0.96
C GLU A 101 14.19 5.71 0.22
N ALA A 102 13.72 6.95 0.06
CA ALA A 102 13.87 7.97 1.11
C ALA A 102 13.01 7.69 2.37
N GLY A 103 11.82 7.11 2.19
CA GLY A 103 10.94 6.70 3.29
C GLY A 103 11.50 5.49 4.05
N LEU A 104 11.90 4.45 3.30
CA LEU A 104 12.47 3.21 3.85
C LEU A 104 13.80 3.46 4.58
N ALA A 105 14.68 4.30 4.01
CA ALA A 105 15.95 4.67 4.65
C ALA A 105 15.72 5.32 6.02
N GLY A 106 14.69 6.16 6.15
CA GLY A 106 14.30 6.77 7.43
C GLY A 106 13.86 5.75 8.49
N MET A 107 13.48 4.55 8.07
CA MET A 107 13.12 3.43 8.95
C MET A 107 14.25 2.40 9.10
N GLY A 108 15.43 2.64 8.51
CA GLY A 108 16.55 1.69 8.52
C GLY A 108 16.30 0.46 7.64
N VAL A 109 15.45 0.53 6.63
CA VAL A 109 15.11 -0.57 5.72
C VAL A 109 15.82 -0.37 4.39
N ARG A 110 16.57 -1.37 3.93
CA ARG A 110 17.26 -1.34 2.64
C ARG A 110 16.31 -1.79 1.52
N LEU A 111 16.24 -1.01 0.45
CA LEU A 111 15.41 -1.32 -0.73
C LEU A 111 16.20 -2.13 -1.75
N GLU A 112 15.63 -3.22 -2.21
CA GLU A 112 16.07 -3.99 -3.37
C GLU A 112 14.94 -4.11 -4.38
N LEU A 113 15.23 -3.88 -5.68
CA LEU A 113 14.26 -4.03 -6.76
C LEU A 113 14.54 -5.30 -7.56
N LEU A 114 13.49 -6.07 -7.81
CA LEU A 114 13.51 -7.30 -8.59
C LEU A 114 12.52 -7.15 -9.76
N ASN A 115 12.77 -7.85 -10.88
CA ASN A 115 11.90 -7.78 -12.06
C ASN A 115 11.62 -6.32 -12.48
N ALA A 116 12.68 -5.56 -12.69
CA ALA A 116 12.61 -4.13 -12.99
C ALA A 116 12.95 -3.80 -14.46
N GLU A 117 12.92 -4.79 -15.35
CA GLU A 117 13.20 -4.63 -16.78
C GLU A 117 11.94 -4.25 -17.56
N THR A 118 11.85 -2.99 -17.94
CA THR A 118 10.64 -2.45 -18.60
C THR A 118 10.77 -2.32 -20.12
N SER A 119 11.94 -2.52 -20.69
CA SER A 119 12.18 -2.44 -22.13
C SER A 119 11.71 -3.69 -22.86
N GLU A 120 11.64 -4.83 -22.17
CA GLU A 120 11.23 -6.10 -22.72
C GLU A 120 9.76 -6.42 -22.37
N VAL A 121 8.87 -6.02 -23.22
CA VAL A 121 7.42 -6.17 -23.04
C VAL A 121 6.97 -7.60 -22.72
N ALA A 122 7.65 -8.60 -23.29
CA ALA A 122 7.35 -10.01 -23.02
C ALA A 122 7.58 -10.44 -21.58
N LEU A 123 8.36 -9.68 -20.80
CA LEU A 123 8.64 -9.94 -19.40
C LEU A 123 7.59 -9.37 -18.45
N LEU A 124 6.72 -8.47 -18.91
CA LEU A 124 5.68 -7.85 -18.09
C LEU A 124 4.76 -8.93 -17.48
N ASN A 125 4.72 -9.02 -16.15
CA ASN A 125 3.97 -10.04 -15.38
C ASN A 125 4.34 -11.51 -15.71
N ALA A 126 5.45 -11.77 -16.38
CA ALA A 126 5.83 -13.11 -16.82
C ALA A 126 6.48 -13.94 -15.69
N GLY A 127 5.68 -14.68 -14.93
CA GLY A 127 6.13 -15.47 -13.78
C GLY A 127 6.58 -14.60 -12.60
N CYS A 128 6.04 -13.40 -12.46
CA CYS A 128 6.32 -12.42 -11.43
C CYS A 128 5.11 -11.49 -11.21
N GLY A 129 5.17 -10.66 -10.20
CA GLY A 129 4.15 -9.69 -9.87
C GLY A 129 3.04 -10.22 -8.97
N ALA A 130 2.22 -9.29 -8.46
CA ALA A 130 1.20 -9.55 -7.46
C ALA A 130 0.21 -10.65 -7.85
N ASP A 131 -0.27 -10.62 -9.09
CA ASP A 131 -1.19 -11.63 -9.62
C ASP A 131 -0.57 -13.03 -9.66
N PHE A 132 0.71 -13.14 -10.04
CA PHE A 132 1.41 -14.42 -10.07
C PHE A 132 1.56 -14.98 -8.64
N VAL A 133 2.09 -14.18 -7.72
CA VAL A 133 2.32 -14.61 -6.34
C VAL A 133 1.00 -14.98 -5.65
N GLN A 134 -0.04 -14.19 -5.86
CA GLN A 134 -1.34 -14.41 -5.25
C GLN A 134 -2.04 -15.68 -5.76
N LYS A 135 -1.98 -15.95 -7.07
CA LYS A 135 -2.67 -17.09 -7.69
C LYS A 135 -1.87 -18.39 -7.60
N GLU A 136 -0.58 -18.32 -7.93
CA GLU A 136 0.27 -19.50 -7.98
C GLU A 136 0.86 -19.90 -6.62
N ARG A 137 0.83 -19.00 -5.63
CA ARG A 137 1.45 -19.19 -4.31
C ARG A 137 2.93 -19.57 -4.42
N ARG A 138 3.65 -18.99 -5.38
CA ARG A 138 5.04 -19.32 -5.69
C ARG A 138 5.92 -18.07 -5.66
N ILE A 139 7.19 -18.32 -5.37
CA ILE A 139 8.26 -17.31 -5.44
C ILE A 139 8.33 -16.76 -6.87
N PRO A 140 8.32 -15.42 -7.05
CA PRO A 140 8.44 -14.81 -8.37
C PRO A 140 9.81 -15.09 -8.99
N ARG A 141 9.84 -15.13 -10.34
CA ARG A 141 11.06 -15.28 -11.11
C ARG A 141 12.13 -14.29 -10.65
N GLY A 142 13.39 -14.73 -10.62
CA GLY A 142 14.52 -13.89 -10.21
C GLY A 142 14.79 -13.87 -8.71
N LEU A 143 13.84 -14.28 -7.88
CA LEU A 143 14.08 -14.57 -6.48
C LEU A 143 14.43 -16.08 -6.40
N CYS A 144 15.70 -16.41 -6.18
CA CYS A 144 16.15 -17.80 -6.08
C CYS A 144 15.58 -18.46 -4.83
N ALA A 145 15.01 -19.67 -4.99
CA ALA A 145 14.62 -20.52 -3.86
C ALA A 145 15.85 -20.94 -3.01
N ASP A 146 17.04 -20.87 -3.59
CA ASP A 146 18.34 -21.22 -2.99
C ASP A 146 19.01 -20.04 -2.26
N SER A 147 18.32 -18.97 -1.93
CA SER A 147 18.86 -17.96 -1.01
C SER A 147 19.23 -18.54 0.37
N ARG A 148 19.04 -19.86 0.57
CA ARG A 148 19.60 -20.61 1.73
C ARG A 148 21.09 -20.90 1.60
N GLU A 149 21.67 -20.82 0.37
CA GLU A 149 23.09 -21.09 0.13
C GLU A 149 23.71 -20.03 -0.80
N GLY A 150 24.12 -18.90 -0.24
CA GLY A 150 25.16 -18.07 -0.83
C GLY A 150 24.77 -17.11 -1.93
N GLY A 151 24.43 -15.90 -1.59
CA GLY A 151 24.79 -14.73 -2.38
C GLY A 151 23.68 -14.01 -3.13
N ARG A 152 22.83 -13.27 -2.42
CA ARG A 152 22.27 -11.94 -2.70
C ARG A 152 21.06 -11.57 -1.84
N ALA A 153 21.03 -11.97 -0.68
CA ALA A 153 20.47 -11.32 0.50
C ALA A 153 21.13 -12.05 1.64
N GLU A 154 21.94 -11.38 2.42
CA GLU A 154 22.16 -11.88 3.77
C GLU A 154 20.77 -12.05 4.36
N GLU A 155 20.32 -13.29 4.56
CA GLU A 155 19.13 -13.62 5.35
C GLU A 155 19.40 -13.15 6.79
N GLY A 156 19.49 -11.84 6.95
CA GLY A 156 19.36 -11.19 8.24
C GLY A 156 17.90 -11.32 8.66
N LYS A 157 17.65 -11.66 9.91
CA LYS A 157 16.35 -11.49 10.53
C LYS A 157 15.76 -10.16 10.07
N GLY A 158 14.67 -10.18 9.26
CA GLY A 158 13.97 -8.99 8.83
C GLY A 158 13.88 -8.72 7.33
N THR A 159 14.28 -9.64 6.43
CA THR A 159 14.00 -9.48 4.99
C THR A 159 12.51 -9.74 4.71
N ARG A 160 11.87 -8.81 4.03
CA ARG A 160 10.47 -8.87 3.60
C ARG A 160 10.40 -8.84 2.09
N TYR A 161 9.35 -9.45 1.54
CA TYR A 161 9.14 -9.55 0.11
C TYR A 161 7.75 -9.02 -0.23
N VAL A 162 7.66 -8.22 -1.28
CA VAL A 162 6.40 -7.68 -1.80
C VAL A 162 6.43 -7.70 -3.31
N SER A 163 5.31 -8.04 -3.94
CA SER A 163 5.12 -7.95 -5.39
C SER A 163 4.08 -6.87 -5.71
N LEU A 164 4.42 -6.03 -6.69
CA LEU A 164 3.49 -5.10 -7.35
C LEU A 164 2.88 -5.77 -8.59
N ASP A 165 1.81 -5.23 -9.11
CA ASP A 165 1.32 -5.57 -10.44
C ASP A 165 1.85 -4.60 -11.52
N GLY A 166 1.42 -4.80 -12.77
CA GLY A 166 2.00 -4.10 -13.93
C GLY A 166 1.82 -2.59 -13.95
N ASP A 167 0.77 -2.04 -13.33
CA ASP A 167 0.51 -0.59 -13.22
C ASP A 167 0.59 -0.05 -11.78
N ALA A 168 1.07 -0.91 -10.86
CA ALA A 168 1.41 -0.60 -9.47
C ALA A 168 0.22 -0.06 -8.65
N ASP A 169 -0.99 -0.55 -8.91
CA ASP A 169 -2.17 -0.27 -8.10
C ASP A 169 -2.49 -1.36 -7.07
N ARG A 170 -1.75 -2.50 -7.12
CA ARG A 170 -1.86 -3.66 -6.22
C ARG A 170 -0.53 -4.00 -5.60
N LEU A 171 -0.62 -4.58 -4.39
CA LEU A 171 0.54 -5.14 -3.71
C LEU A 171 0.15 -6.39 -2.93
N VAL A 172 1.01 -7.40 -2.94
CA VAL A 172 0.90 -8.55 -2.06
C VAL A 172 2.25 -8.83 -1.41
N TYR A 173 2.25 -9.01 -0.10
CA TYR A 173 3.44 -9.44 0.62
C TYR A 173 3.48 -10.97 0.68
N PHE A 174 4.66 -11.50 0.88
CA PHE A 174 4.85 -12.94 1.03
C PHE A 174 6.18 -13.22 1.75
N ARG A 175 6.32 -14.46 2.21
CA ARG A 175 7.62 -15.03 2.58
C ARG A 175 7.77 -16.40 1.95
N PRO A 176 8.99 -16.88 1.69
CA PRO A 176 9.21 -18.27 1.33
C PRO A 176 8.62 -19.19 2.40
N ALA A 177 7.85 -20.20 1.98
CA ALA A 177 7.23 -21.12 2.93
C ALA A 177 8.31 -21.94 3.66
N ALA A 178 8.12 -22.13 4.97
CA ALA A 178 9.05 -22.85 5.83
C ALA A 178 8.67 -24.32 6.01
N GLY A 179 9.60 -25.13 6.54
CA GLY A 179 9.37 -26.53 6.89
C GLY A 179 9.35 -27.47 5.69
N ASP A 180 8.43 -28.45 5.70
CA ASP A 180 8.29 -29.51 4.69
C ASP A 180 7.52 -29.07 3.44
N ALA A 181 7.29 -27.76 3.26
CA ALA A 181 6.62 -27.24 2.08
C ALA A 181 7.44 -27.51 0.80
N ALA A 182 6.75 -27.74 -0.32
CA ALA A 182 7.42 -27.95 -1.59
C ALA A 182 8.27 -26.70 -1.95
N PRO A 183 9.48 -26.91 -2.53
CA PRO A 183 10.36 -25.80 -2.89
C PRO A 183 9.66 -24.76 -3.78
N GLY A 184 9.90 -23.50 -3.50
CA GLY A 184 9.36 -22.38 -4.27
C GLY A 184 7.92 -21.98 -3.92
N LEU A 185 7.31 -22.56 -2.89
CA LEU A 185 6.03 -22.08 -2.34
C LEU A 185 6.24 -20.89 -1.41
N VAL A 186 5.18 -20.10 -1.24
CA VAL A 186 5.16 -18.94 -0.34
C VAL A 186 3.99 -18.99 0.62
N ASP A 187 4.21 -18.47 1.83
CA ASP A 187 3.15 -18.03 2.73
C ASP A 187 2.73 -16.64 2.27
N LEU A 188 1.50 -16.51 1.84
CA LEU A 188 0.97 -15.27 1.25
C LEU A 188 0.41 -14.35 2.33
N LEU A 189 0.72 -13.08 2.21
CA LEU A 189 0.19 -11.96 2.98
C LEU A 189 -0.56 -11.05 2.00
N ASP A 190 -1.76 -11.46 1.65
CA ASP A 190 -2.62 -10.85 0.64
C ASP A 190 -3.35 -9.59 1.13
N GLY A 191 -4.29 -9.10 0.31
CA GLY A 191 -5.06 -7.92 0.64
C GLY A 191 -5.89 -8.05 1.92
N ASP A 192 -6.39 -9.23 2.26
CA ASP A 192 -7.12 -9.45 3.52
C ASP A 192 -6.18 -9.26 4.72
N ARG A 193 -4.96 -9.78 4.64
CA ARG A 193 -3.94 -9.62 5.69
C ARG A 193 -3.41 -8.20 5.77
N ILE A 194 -3.27 -7.52 4.64
CA ILE A 194 -2.88 -6.09 4.59
C ILE A 194 -3.97 -5.25 5.26
N ALA A 195 -5.25 -5.50 4.95
CA ALA A 195 -6.37 -4.79 5.57
C ALA A 195 -6.36 -4.93 7.11
N ILE A 196 -6.14 -6.14 7.63
CA ILE A 196 -6.05 -6.38 9.07
C ILE A 196 -4.86 -5.65 9.69
N LEU A 197 -3.67 -5.74 9.09
CA LEU A 197 -2.49 -5.05 9.60
C LEU A 197 -2.73 -3.53 9.71
N LEU A 198 -3.26 -2.94 8.65
CA LEU A 198 -3.58 -1.51 8.64
C LEU A 198 -4.69 -1.17 9.64
N ALA A 199 -5.72 -2.02 9.77
CA ALA A 199 -6.78 -1.81 10.75
C ALA A 199 -6.25 -1.86 12.20
N VAL A 200 -5.35 -2.79 12.53
CA VAL A 200 -4.69 -2.86 13.83
C VAL A 200 -3.86 -1.60 14.10
N TRP A 201 -3.02 -1.21 13.13
CA TRP A 201 -2.19 -0.02 13.26
C TRP A 201 -3.01 1.26 13.43
N LEU A 202 -3.98 1.48 12.53
CA LEU A 202 -4.84 2.66 12.55
C LEU A 202 -5.72 2.71 13.81
N SER A 203 -6.20 1.56 14.30
CA SER A 203 -6.93 1.47 15.58
C SER A 203 -6.08 1.95 16.76
N ARG A 204 -4.78 1.58 16.77
CA ARG A 204 -3.86 2.07 17.83
C ARG A 204 -3.66 3.57 17.76
N LEU A 205 -3.52 4.13 16.55
CA LEU A 205 -3.39 5.59 16.36
C LEU A 205 -4.68 6.31 16.81
N VAL A 206 -5.84 5.81 16.41
CA VAL A 206 -7.14 6.35 16.85
C VAL A 206 -7.31 6.28 18.36
N GLY A 207 -6.90 5.14 18.98
CA GLY A 207 -6.92 4.98 20.44
C GLY A 207 -5.95 5.90 21.19
N GLY A 208 -4.95 6.45 20.50
CA GLY A 208 -4.01 7.44 21.04
C GLY A 208 -4.48 8.89 20.97
N LEU A 209 -5.59 9.18 20.30
CA LEU A 209 -6.16 10.53 20.22
C LEU A 209 -6.57 11.03 21.61
N ARG A 210 -6.28 12.29 21.89
CA ARG A 210 -6.72 12.93 23.15
C ARG A 210 -8.25 12.98 23.22
N PRO A 211 -8.88 12.51 24.31
CA PRO A 211 -10.32 12.43 24.44
C PRO A 211 -11.03 13.80 24.25
N GLU A 212 -10.37 14.88 24.62
CA GLU A 212 -10.93 16.24 24.55
C GLU A 212 -10.97 16.80 23.12
N LEU A 213 -10.10 16.34 22.23
CA LEU A 213 -9.93 16.92 20.90
C LEU A 213 -10.70 16.19 19.80
N ALA A 214 -10.84 14.87 19.88
CA ALA A 214 -11.50 14.08 18.84
C ALA A 214 -13.04 14.11 18.90
N PRO A 215 -13.71 14.04 20.09
CA PRO A 215 -15.16 14.13 20.18
C PRO A 215 -15.74 15.51 19.93
N GLU A 216 -15.02 16.59 20.26
CA GLU A 216 -15.57 17.96 20.10
C GLU A 216 -15.90 18.29 18.64
N ALA A 217 -15.06 17.89 17.70
CA ALA A 217 -15.25 18.17 16.27
C ALA A 217 -16.23 17.19 15.60
N LEU A 218 -16.33 15.93 16.08
CA LEU A 218 -17.22 14.91 15.52
C LEU A 218 -18.52 14.71 16.32
N GLY A 219 -18.60 15.22 17.56
CA GLY A 219 -19.70 14.97 18.49
C GLY A 219 -19.84 13.50 18.96
N ARG A 220 -18.92 12.64 18.58
CA ARG A 220 -18.89 11.21 18.90
C ARG A 220 -17.49 10.62 18.68
N ALA A 221 -17.25 9.41 19.17
CA ALA A 221 -16.04 8.66 18.85
C ALA A 221 -15.92 8.38 17.34
N PRO A 222 -14.69 8.44 16.76
CA PRO A 222 -14.48 8.06 15.36
C PRO A 222 -14.87 6.62 15.10
N ARG A 223 -15.51 6.37 13.95
CA ARG A 223 -15.88 5.02 13.51
C ARG A 223 -14.86 4.50 12.51
N LEU A 224 -13.96 3.62 12.97
CA LEU A 224 -13.11 2.85 12.10
C LEU A 224 -13.84 1.57 11.69
N GLY A 225 -13.78 1.20 10.41
CA GLY A 225 -14.36 -0.03 9.90
C GLY A 225 -13.58 -0.59 8.73
N VAL A 226 -13.86 -1.84 8.37
CA VAL A 226 -13.22 -2.52 7.26
C VAL A 226 -14.25 -2.94 6.22
N VAL A 227 -13.90 -2.85 4.95
CA VAL A 227 -14.74 -3.31 3.84
C VAL A 227 -14.02 -4.44 3.11
N GLN A 228 -14.72 -5.55 2.95
CA GLN A 228 -14.22 -6.73 2.25
C GLN A 228 -15.16 -7.11 1.11
N THR A 229 -14.64 -7.88 0.16
CA THR A 229 -15.48 -8.57 -0.84
C THR A 229 -16.11 -9.83 -0.25
N ALA A 230 -17.18 -10.32 -0.86
CA ALA A 230 -17.87 -11.54 -0.40
C ALA A 230 -17.00 -12.81 -0.51
N TYR A 231 -15.89 -12.78 -1.24
CA TYR A 231 -14.95 -13.90 -1.38
C TYR A 231 -13.72 -13.80 -0.45
N ALA A 232 -13.69 -12.80 0.44
CA ALA A 232 -12.65 -12.71 1.47
C ALA A 232 -12.66 -13.95 2.37
N ASN A 233 -11.49 -14.33 2.90
CA ASN A 233 -11.41 -15.47 3.79
C ASN A 233 -12.21 -15.21 5.08
N GLY A 234 -13.14 -16.13 5.42
CA GLY A 234 -14.01 -15.97 6.59
C GLY A 234 -13.26 -15.84 7.92
N ALA A 235 -12.03 -16.40 8.02
CA ALA A 235 -11.20 -16.24 9.22
C ALA A 235 -10.72 -14.78 9.36
N SER A 236 -10.44 -14.07 8.27
CA SER A 236 -10.10 -12.66 8.32
C SER A 236 -11.26 -11.80 8.83
N THR A 237 -12.48 -12.10 8.38
CA THR A 237 -13.70 -11.43 8.86
C THR A 237 -13.92 -11.70 10.36
N ALA A 238 -13.81 -12.97 10.81
CA ALA A 238 -13.95 -13.34 12.21
C ALA A 238 -12.90 -12.61 13.08
N TYR A 239 -11.63 -12.57 12.64
CA TYR A 239 -10.59 -11.87 13.38
C TYR A 239 -10.92 -10.37 13.56
N MET A 240 -11.36 -9.69 12.51
CA MET A 240 -11.72 -8.27 12.60
C MET A 240 -12.93 -8.02 13.50
N THR A 241 -13.95 -8.86 13.42
CA THR A 241 -15.18 -8.67 14.21
C THR A 241 -15.06 -9.15 15.66
N GLU A 242 -14.45 -10.31 15.89
CA GLU A 242 -14.43 -10.97 17.21
C GLU A 242 -13.20 -10.58 18.04
N VAL A 243 -12.04 -10.37 17.37
CA VAL A 243 -10.78 -10.05 18.08
C VAL A 243 -10.57 -8.54 18.13
N LEU A 244 -10.73 -7.84 16.99
CA LEU A 244 -10.53 -6.40 16.95
C LEU A 244 -11.78 -5.59 17.33
N GLY A 245 -12.95 -6.21 17.32
CA GLY A 245 -14.22 -5.53 17.61
C GLY A 245 -14.60 -4.46 16.57
N LEU A 246 -14.09 -4.59 15.34
CA LEU A 246 -14.32 -3.64 14.27
C LEU A 246 -15.55 -4.03 13.43
N PRO A 247 -16.38 -3.07 13.00
CA PRO A 247 -17.43 -3.33 12.04
C PRO A 247 -16.83 -3.69 10.68
N VAL A 248 -17.31 -4.79 10.09
CA VAL A 248 -16.95 -5.22 8.75
C VAL A 248 -18.17 -5.10 7.84
N ALA A 249 -18.00 -4.39 6.72
CA ALA A 249 -19.00 -4.29 5.67
C ALA A 249 -18.58 -5.16 4.48
N THR A 250 -19.54 -5.82 3.84
CA THR A 250 -19.30 -6.59 2.62
C THR A 250 -19.77 -5.81 1.41
N ALA A 251 -18.92 -5.70 0.39
CA ALA A 251 -19.22 -5.03 -0.86
C ALA A 251 -19.11 -6.01 -2.06
N ARG A 252 -19.68 -5.61 -3.19
CA ARG A 252 -19.49 -6.33 -4.45
C ARG A 252 -18.03 -6.25 -4.88
N THR A 253 -17.57 -7.24 -5.63
CA THR A 253 -16.26 -7.23 -6.29
C THR A 253 -16.09 -5.99 -7.16
N GLY A 254 -14.92 -5.44 -7.10
CA GLY A 254 -14.53 -4.23 -7.82
C GLY A 254 -14.31 -3.05 -6.86
N VAL A 255 -13.08 -2.55 -6.88
CA VAL A 255 -12.58 -1.52 -5.95
C VAL A 255 -13.51 -0.32 -5.78
N LYS A 256 -14.20 0.12 -6.83
CA LYS A 256 -15.19 1.22 -6.75
C LYS A 256 -16.34 0.95 -5.78
N HIS A 257 -16.72 -0.32 -5.59
CA HIS A 257 -17.79 -0.70 -4.67
C HIS A 257 -17.27 -0.74 -3.22
N LEU A 258 -16.03 -1.20 -3.04
CA LEU A 258 -15.38 -1.17 -1.73
C LEU A 258 -15.14 0.28 -1.28
N HIS A 259 -14.65 1.12 -2.19
CA HIS A 259 -14.43 2.55 -1.95
C HIS A 259 -15.71 3.24 -1.47
N ALA A 260 -16.81 3.12 -2.23
CA ALA A 260 -18.09 3.70 -1.85
C ALA A 260 -18.64 3.15 -0.52
N ALA A 261 -18.39 1.85 -0.21
CA ALA A 261 -18.78 1.28 1.06
C ALA A 261 -17.89 1.76 2.22
N ALA A 262 -16.62 2.07 1.97
CA ALA A 262 -15.71 2.59 2.99
C ALA A 262 -16.05 4.01 3.42
N GLU A 263 -16.68 4.82 2.58
CA GLU A 263 -17.14 6.19 2.89
C GLU A 263 -18.18 6.24 4.02
N GLN A 264 -18.81 5.11 4.39
CA GLN A 264 -19.72 5.07 5.54
C GLN A 264 -19.03 5.20 6.90
N PHE A 265 -17.70 5.03 6.93
CA PHE A 265 -16.87 5.14 8.13
C PHE A 265 -16.13 6.49 8.16
N ASP A 266 -15.74 6.93 9.34
CA ASP A 266 -14.83 8.07 9.47
C ASP A 266 -13.42 7.71 9.02
N LEU A 267 -13.06 6.43 9.20
CA LEU A 267 -11.84 5.80 8.70
C LEU A 267 -12.19 4.41 8.18
N GLY A 268 -12.26 4.27 6.87
CA GLY A 268 -12.66 3.03 6.20
C GLY A 268 -11.48 2.34 5.52
N VAL A 269 -11.03 1.19 6.04
CA VAL A 269 -10.00 0.35 5.40
C VAL A 269 -10.67 -0.59 4.42
N TYR A 270 -10.18 -0.68 3.20
CA TYR A 270 -10.67 -1.66 2.23
C TYR A 270 -9.55 -2.24 1.37
N PHE A 271 -9.61 -3.53 1.16
CA PHE A 271 -8.76 -4.26 0.22
C PHE A 271 -9.53 -5.40 -0.43
N GLU A 272 -9.25 -5.65 -1.69
CA GLU A 272 -9.53 -6.93 -2.33
C GLU A 272 -8.37 -7.90 -2.04
N ALA A 273 -8.63 -9.20 -2.03
CA ALA A 273 -7.59 -10.22 -1.78
C ALA A 273 -6.40 -10.12 -2.77
N ASN A 274 -6.63 -9.56 -3.97
CA ASN A 274 -5.59 -9.32 -4.96
C ASN A 274 -4.61 -8.18 -4.59
N GLY A 275 -4.82 -7.53 -3.43
CA GLY A 275 -3.97 -6.46 -2.92
C GLY A 275 -4.31 -5.05 -3.41
N HIS A 276 -5.43 -4.86 -4.12
CA HIS A 276 -5.91 -3.52 -4.48
C HIS A 276 -6.75 -2.94 -3.34
N GLY A 277 -6.30 -1.84 -2.77
CA GLY A 277 -7.01 -1.21 -1.66
C GLY A 277 -6.27 -0.04 -1.04
N THR A 278 -6.90 0.58 -0.04
CA THR A 278 -6.35 1.68 0.76
C THR A 278 -7.18 1.89 2.03
N ALA A 279 -6.95 3.01 2.74
CA ALA A 279 -7.82 3.49 3.81
C ALA A 279 -8.28 4.92 3.52
N LEU A 280 -9.59 5.14 3.58
CA LEU A 280 -10.21 6.44 3.37
C LEU A 280 -10.44 7.14 4.70
N PHE A 281 -10.09 8.42 4.72
CA PHE A 281 -10.34 9.31 5.84
C PHE A 281 -11.47 10.27 5.47
N GLY A 282 -12.61 10.14 6.10
CA GLY A 282 -13.76 11.03 5.91
C GLY A 282 -13.39 12.50 6.11
N GLU A 283 -14.05 13.40 5.39
CA GLU A 283 -13.72 14.83 5.40
C GLU A 283 -13.86 15.44 6.81
N ALA A 284 -14.96 15.14 7.50
CA ALA A 284 -15.18 15.63 8.87
C ALA A 284 -14.11 15.12 9.84
N PHE A 285 -13.71 13.84 9.72
CA PHE A 285 -12.64 13.27 10.54
C PHE A 285 -11.29 13.90 10.22
N SER A 286 -10.97 14.11 8.95
CA SER A 286 -9.75 14.80 8.52
C SER A 286 -9.68 16.23 9.04
N GLY A 287 -10.79 16.95 9.07
CA GLY A 287 -10.90 18.28 9.66
C GLY A 287 -10.65 18.27 11.17
N ALA A 288 -11.26 17.31 11.88
CA ALA A 288 -11.04 17.11 13.30
C ALA A 288 -9.57 16.79 13.63
N LEU A 289 -8.94 15.90 12.85
CA LEU A 289 -7.52 15.58 12.99
C LEU A 289 -6.63 16.80 12.77
N SER A 290 -6.95 17.64 11.76
CA SER A 290 -6.18 18.86 11.49
C SER A 290 -6.25 19.84 12.65
N THR A 291 -7.41 19.98 13.28
CA THR A 291 -7.60 20.85 14.46
C THR A 291 -6.84 20.27 15.67
N ALA A 292 -6.96 18.96 15.92
CA ALA A 292 -6.29 18.30 17.03
C ALA A 292 -4.75 18.35 16.89
N GLY A 293 -4.22 18.08 15.69
CA GLY A 293 -2.79 18.14 15.40
C GLY A 293 -2.23 19.54 15.58
N ALA A 294 -2.94 20.59 15.11
CA ALA A 294 -2.57 21.98 15.39
C ALA A 294 -2.55 22.30 16.89
N GLY A 295 -3.35 21.60 17.69
CA GLY A 295 -3.35 21.62 19.16
C GLY A 295 -2.27 20.75 19.81
N GLY A 296 -1.38 20.13 19.02
CA GLY A 296 -0.26 19.31 19.49
C GLY A 296 -0.65 17.87 19.87
N ASP A 297 -1.71 17.32 19.27
CA ASP A 297 -2.06 15.90 19.38
C ASP A 297 -1.21 15.08 18.39
N THR A 298 -0.22 14.38 18.90
CA THR A 298 0.73 13.60 18.09
C THR A 298 0.07 12.41 17.38
N ALA A 299 -0.99 11.83 17.94
CA ALA A 299 -1.74 10.77 17.28
C ALA A 299 -2.55 11.31 16.11
N ALA A 300 -3.11 12.51 16.23
CA ALA A 300 -3.78 13.20 15.14
C ALA A 300 -2.80 13.55 14.01
N GLU A 301 -1.61 14.05 14.35
CA GLU A 301 -0.55 14.28 13.37
C GLU A 301 -0.15 12.99 12.65
N ALA A 302 0.05 11.89 13.38
CA ALA A 302 0.38 10.59 12.79
C ALA A 302 -0.74 10.08 11.87
N LEU A 303 -2.01 10.24 12.23
CA LEU A 303 -3.14 9.88 11.37
C LEU A 303 -3.20 10.72 10.09
N LEU A 304 -2.87 12.02 10.14
CA LEU A 304 -2.77 12.87 8.95
C LEU A 304 -1.62 12.44 8.03
N GLN A 305 -0.49 12.02 8.60
CA GLN A 305 0.61 11.47 7.79
C GLN A 305 0.21 10.12 7.19
N ALA A 306 -0.46 9.25 7.95
CA ALA A 306 -0.99 7.98 7.43
C ALA A 306 -1.97 8.22 6.27
N ARG A 307 -2.84 9.24 6.37
CA ARG A 307 -3.73 9.67 5.29
C ARG A 307 -2.97 10.11 4.03
N THR A 308 -1.79 10.70 4.18
CA THR A 308 -0.95 11.12 3.05
C THR A 308 -0.32 9.93 2.35
N VAL A 309 0.16 8.94 3.11
CA VAL A 309 0.77 7.71 2.56
C VAL A 309 -0.27 6.79 1.94
N LEU A 310 -1.47 6.70 2.56
CA LEU A 310 -2.61 5.93 2.06
C LEU A 310 -3.39 6.78 1.06
N SER A 311 -3.33 6.44 -0.22
CA SER A 311 -3.99 7.21 -1.27
C SER A 311 -5.48 7.36 -1.03
N GLN A 312 -5.99 8.59 -1.11
CA GLN A 312 -7.41 8.91 -0.94
C GLN A 312 -8.20 8.82 -2.26
N ALA A 313 -7.53 8.52 -3.36
CA ALA A 313 -8.16 8.47 -4.69
C ALA A 313 -8.39 7.03 -5.18
N VAL A 314 -7.42 6.14 -4.98
CA VAL A 314 -7.45 4.75 -5.47
C VAL A 314 -6.38 3.96 -4.72
N GLY A 315 -6.41 2.62 -4.76
CA GLY A 315 -5.32 1.77 -4.27
C GLY A 315 -3.99 2.18 -4.92
N ASP A 316 -2.94 2.25 -4.12
CA ASP A 316 -1.61 2.68 -4.53
C ASP A 316 -0.58 1.68 -3.98
N GLY A 317 0.02 0.88 -4.87
CA GLY A 317 0.98 -0.14 -4.46
C GLY A 317 2.23 0.46 -3.80
N LEU A 318 2.73 1.61 -4.28
CA LEU A 318 3.92 2.26 -3.72
C LEU A 318 3.62 2.90 -2.36
N GLY A 319 2.53 3.67 -2.26
CA GLY A 319 2.06 4.21 -0.98
C GLY A 319 1.68 3.10 0.01
N GLY A 320 1.03 2.04 -0.47
CA GLY A 320 0.68 0.86 0.32
C GLY A 320 1.89 0.14 0.93
N ILE A 321 2.98 -0.01 0.17
CA ILE A 321 4.25 -0.53 0.70
C ILE A 321 4.73 0.32 1.88
N LEU A 322 4.79 1.64 1.73
CA LEU A 322 5.23 2.53 2.80
C LEU A 322 4.31 2.46 4.03
N ALA A 323 2.99 2.37 3.81
CA ALA A 323 2.02 2.22 4.90
C ALA A 323 2.21 0.91 5.67
N VAL A 324 2.41 -0.22 4.97
CA VAL A 324 2.70 -1.53 5.58
C VAL A 324 3.99 -1.47 6.39
N GLU A 325 5.07 -0.92 5.83
CA GLU A 325 6.35 -0.81 6.53
C GLU A 325 6.25 0.10 7.78
N CYS A 326 5.50 1.21 7.69
CA CYS A 326 5.19 2.05 8.86
C CYS A 326 4.39 1.28 9.91
N ALA A 327 3.37 0.54 9.50
CA ALA A 327 2.56 -0.26 10.41
C ALA A 327 3.39 -1.31 11.15
N LEU A 328 4.21 -2.08 10.43
CA LEU A 328 5.11 -3.08 11.00
C LEU A 328 6.12 -2.44 11.97
N ALA A 329 6.69 -1.29 11.60
CA ALA A 329 7.63 -0.57 12.46
C ALA A 329 6.98 -0.08 13.77
N HIS A 330 5.76 0.47 13.71
CA HIS A 330 5.01 0.92 14.90
C HIS A 330 4.56 -0.24 15.80
N LEU A 331 4.19 -1.37 15.20
CA LEU A 331 3.73 -2.54 15.92
C LEU A 331 4.90 -3.36 16.51
N GLY A 332 6.12 -3.15 16.01
CA GLY A 332 7.29 -3.95 16.33
C GLY A 332 7.18 -5.37 15.76
N TRP A 333 6.46 -5.54 14.63
CA TRP A 333 6.18 -6.83 14.01
C TRP A 333 7.07 -7.07 12.79
N GLY A 334 7.35 -8.35 12.56
CA GLY A 334 7.85 -8.88 11.29
C GLY A 334 6.76 -9.62 10.52
N ALA A 335 7.16 -10.34 9.49
CA ALA A 335 6.24 -11.17 8.69
C ALA A 335 5.65 -12.33 9.52
N ASP A 336 6.38 -12.82 10.52
CA ASP A 336 5.95 -13.96 11.35
C ASP A 336 4.77 -13.57 12.26
N GLU A 337 4.88 -12.45 12.99
CA GLU A 337 3.81 -11.94 13.83
C GLU A 337 2.58 -11.58 13.00
N TRP A 338 2.79 -10.99 11.81
CA TRP A 338 1.72 -10.66 10.89
C TRP A 338 1.01 -11.90 10.35
N LEU A 339 1.76 -12.94 9.94
CA LEU A 339 1.18 -14.20 9.47
C LEU A 339 0.42 -14.94 10.57
N ALA A 340 0.86 -14.80 11.83
CA ALA A 340 0.26 -15.47 12.99
C ALA A 340 -1.09 -14.89 13.45
N LEU A 341 -1.57 -13.78 12.86
CA LEU A 341 -2.83 -13.13 13.28
C LEU A 341 -4.02 -14.08 13.19
N TYR A 342 -4.11 -14.84 12.12
CA TYR A 342 -5.13 -15.88 11.94
C TYR A 342 -4.64 -16.97 10.98
N ALA A 343 -5.29 -18.11 11.00
CA ALA A 343 -5.10 -19.16 10.01
C ALA A 343 -6.25 -19.12 8.99
N ASP A 344 -5.91 -19.23 7.70
CA ASP A 344 -6.91 -19.26 6.64
C ASP A 344 -7.83 -20.46 6.80
N LEU A 345 -9.13 -20.27 6.61
CA LEU A 345 -10.06 -21.37 6.43
C LEU A 345 -9.79 -22.04 5.08
N PRO A 346 -9.94 -23.36 5.00
CA PRO A 346 -9.87 -24.07 3.72
C PRO A 346 -10.88 -23.50 2.72
N SER A 347 -10.43 -23.27 1.48
CA SER A 347 -11.28 -22.81 0.37
C SER A 347 -11.82 -23.98 -0.41
#